data_f716c330dbef9fd256f1f0ef88a47607
#
_entry.id   f716c330dbef9fd256f1f0ef88a47607
#
_cell.length_a   1.000
_cell.length_b   1.000
_cell.length_c   1.000
_cell.angle_alpha   90.00
_cell.angle_beta   90.00
_cell.angle_gamma   90.00
#
_symmetry.space_group_name_H-M   'P 1'
#
loop_
_entity.id
_entity.type
_entity.pdbx_description
1 polymer ?
#
loop_
_entity_poly.entity_id
_entity_poly.type
_entity_poly.pdbx_seq_one_letter_code
_entity_poly.pdbx_strand_id
1 'polypeptide(L)'
;RKSYRIPFTAIPLTRNGTIGFQVENAMAATATGWALGLDWSVIEKALAGFINDASTAPGRFNVFDYKGATLIADYGHNPDAMQALVQAVDGMKSIRRSVVISGAGDRRDDDIRQQTEILGQAFDDAILYQDACQRGREDGEVVALLREGLKHAKRTKRIDEITGEFKAIDLALERLQPGDLCLILIDQVEEALAHITRRIAETA
;
A
#
# COMPACT_ATOMS: atom_id res chain seq x y z
N ARG A 1 -37.38 12.20 8.17
CA ARG A 1 -35.96 12.18 7.75
C ARG A 1 -35.84 11.31 6.52
N LYS A 2 -35.25 11.81 5.43
CA LYS A 2 -34.92 10.98 4.27
C LYS A 2 -33.67 10.17 4.62
N SER A 3 -33.68 8.87 4.34
CA SER A 3 -32.52 7.97 4.47
C SER A 3 -32.06 7.56 3.09
N TYR A 4 -30.76 7.61 2.86
CA TYR A 4 -30.13 7.22 1.61
C TYR A 4 -29.15 6.07 1.88
N ARG A 5 -29.03 5.12 0.97
CA ARG A 5 -28.16 3.95 1.12
C ARG A 5 -27.47 3.64 -0.21
N ILE A 6 -26.18 3.41 -0.16
CA ILE A 6 -25.41 2.88 -1.28
C ILE A 6 -24.78 1.57 -0.80
N PRO A 7 -25.03 0.43 -1.44
CA PRO A 7 -24.38 -0.82 -1.07
C PRO A 7 -22.90 -0.78 -1.44
N PHE A 8 -22.02 -1.39 -0.64
CA PHE A 8 -20.58 -1.43 -0.92
C PHE A 8 -20.24 -2.09 -2.25
N THR A 9 -21.11 -3.01 -2.73
CA THR A 9 -21.00 -3.62 -4.07
C THR A 9 -21.10 -2.61 -5.22
N ALA A 10 -21.72 -1.44 -4.97
CA ALA A 10 -21.83 -0.35 -5.93
C ALA A 10 -20.67 0.67 -5.82
N ILE A 11 -19.72 0.48 -4.90
CA ILE A 11 -18.57 1.37 -4.70
C ILE A 11 -17.27 0.56 -4.92
N PRO A 12 -16.73 0.52 -6.16
CA PRO A 12 -15.57 -0.31 -6.52
C PRO A 12 -14.35 -0.08 -5.63
N LEU A 13 -14.11 1.17 -5.23
CA LEU A 13 -13.05 1.59 -4.33
C LEU A 13 -12.97 0.74 -3.05
N THR A 14 -14.10 0.36 -2.48
CA THR A 14 -14.19 -0.36 -1.20
C THR A 14 -13.92 -1.87 -1.31
N ARG A 15 -13.85 -2.42 -2.53
CA ARG A 15 -13.81 -3.87 -2.79
C ARG A 15 -14.86 -4.63 -1.97
N ASN A 16 -16.12 -4.27 -2.17
CA ASN A 16 -17.28 -4.82 -1.44
C ASN A 16 -17.20 -4.57 0.09
N GLY A 17 -16.58 -3.46 0.51
CA GLY A 17 -16.45 -3.10 1.92
C GLY A 17 -15.31 -3.82 2.67
N THR A 18 -14.47 -4.58 1.98
CA THR A 18 -13.35 -5.31 2.61
C THR A 18 -12.18 -4.41 2.97
N ILE A 19 -12.04 -3.24 2.33
CA ILE A 19 -10.97 -2.28 2.62
C ILE A 19 -11.53 -1.16 3.49
N GLY A 20 -11.35 -1.26 4.82
CA GLY A 20 -11.95 -0.37 5.81
C GLY A 20 -11.64 1.11 5.58
N PHE A 21 -10.38 1.49 5.39
CA PHE A 21 -10.01 2.89 5.15
C PHE A 21 -10.59 3.46 3.84
N GLN A 22 -10.85 2.64 2.82
CA GLN A 22 -11.52 3.08 1.60
C GLN A 22 -13.03 3.27 1.82
N VAL A 23 -13.63 2.52 2.74
CA VAL A 23 -15.00 2.79 3.19
C VAL A 23 -15.07 4.16 3.86
N GLU A 24 -14.12 4.47 4.75
CA GLU A 24 -14.02 5.78 5.40
C GLU A 24 -13.83 6.91 4.39
N ASN A 25 -12.95 6.72 3.39
CA ASN A 25 -12.76 7.68 2.31
C ASN A 25 -14.04 7.92 1.50
N ALA A 26 -14.78 6.87 1.16
CA ALA A 26 -16.06 6.98 0.47
C ALA A 26 -17.11 7.70 1.31
N MET A 27 -17.14 7.46 2.62
CA MET A 27 -18.02 8.17 3.57
C MET A 27 -17.65 9.65 3.66
N ALA A 28 -16.37 9.99 3.75
CA ALA A 28 -15.89 11.38 3.79
C ALA A 28 -16.24 12.12 2.50
N ALA A 29 -16.02 11.50 1.33
CA ALA A 29 -16.39 12.06 0.02
C ALA A 29 -17.91 12.27 -0.08
N THR A 30 -18.70 11.31 0.39
CA THR A 30 -20.18 11.42 0.45
C THR A 30 -20.63 12.59 1.32
N ALA A 31 -20.06 12.71 2.53
CA ALA A 31 -20.39 13.78 3.46
C ALA A 31 -20.02 15.16 2.89
N THR A 32 -18.87 15.26 2.23
CA THR A 32 -18.42 16.49 1.58
C THR A 32 -19.35 16.88 0.43
N GLY A 33 -19.67 15.95 -0.47
CA GLY A 33 -20.60 16.20 -1.57
C GLY A 33 -21.98 16.63 -1.07
N TRP A 34 -22.46 15.98 -0.02
CA TRP A 34 -23.73 16.35 0.62
C TRP A 34 -23.68 17.76 1.24
N ALA A 35 -22.61 18.10 1.94
CA ALA A 35 -22.44 19.43 2.55
C ALA A 35 -22.34 20.54 1.50
N LEU A 36 -21.82 20.23 0.31
CA LEU A 36 -21.77 21.15 -0.83
C LEU A 36 -23.12 21.27 -1.58
N GLY A 37 -24.16 20.53 -1.17
CA GLY A 37 -25.47 20.58 -1.76
C GLY A 37 -25.62 19.80 -3.06
N LEU A 38 -24.73 18.85 -3.35
CA LEU A 38 -24.87 17.99 -4.52
C LEU A 38 -26.08 17.06 -4.39
N ASP A 39 -26.78 16.83 -5.51
CA ASP A 39 -27.84 15.86 -5.56
C ASP A 39 -27.33 14.45 -5.26
N TRP A 40 -28.14 13.66 -4.54
CA TRP A 40 -27.77 12.30 -4.17
C TRP A 40 -27.39 11.42 -5.36
N SER A 41 -28.12 11.55 -6.48
CA SER A 41 -27.83 10.82 -7.72
C SER A 41 -26.45 11.13 -8.31
N VAL A 42 -25.95 12.35 -8.11
CA VAL A 42 -24.61 12.76 -8.54
C VAL A 42 -23.55 12.09 -7.66
N ILE A 43 -23.75 12.11 -6.33
CA ILE A 43 -22.86 11.46 -5.37
C ILE A 43 -22.78 9.95 -5.64
N GLU A 44 -23.92 9.30 -5.80
CA GLU A 44 -24.02 7.86 -6.08
C GLU A 44 -23.32 7.48 -7.38
N LYS A 45 -23.56 8.23 -8.45
CA LYS A 45 -22.90 8.03 -9.74
C LYS A 45 -21.38 8.22 -9.68
N ALA A 46 -20.93 9.24 -8.95
CA ALA A 46 -19.48 9.51 -8.77
C ALA A 46 -18.79 8.37 -8.01
N LEU A 47 -19.39 7.88 -6.92
CA LEU A 47 -18.85 6.76 -6.15
C LEU A 47 -18.84 5.45 -6.95
N ALA A 48 -19.88 5.19 -7.74
CA ALA A 48 -19.96 4.00 -8.58
C ALA A 48 -18.98 4.04 -9.77
N GLY A 49 -18.66 5.22 -10.27
CA GLY A 49 -17.76 5.40 -11.41
C GLY A 49 -16.29 5.59 -11.03
N PHE A 50 -15.96 5.76 -9.74
CA PHE A 50 -14.58 5.98 -9.33
C PHE A 50 -13.81 4.65 -9.27
N ILE A 51 -12.84 4.52 -10.16
CA ILE A 51 -11.91 3.39 -10.22
C ILE A 51 -10.58 3.85 -9.62
N ASN A 52 -10.13 3.18 -8.55
CA ASN A 52 -8.86 3.46 -7.90
C ASN A 52 -7.74 2.70 -8.61
N ASP A 53 -7.16 3.31 -9.61
CA ASP A 53 -6.01 2.79 -10.34
C ASP A 53 -4.83 3.78 -10.35
N ALA A 54 -3.72 3.39 -10.98
CA ALA A 54 -2.52 4.19 -11.05
C ALA A 54 -2.69 5.51 -11.84
N SER A 55 -3.74 5.65 -12.65
CA SER A 55 -4.03 6.87 -13.43
C SER A 55 -4.92 7.85 -12.67
N THR A 56 -5.86 7.35 -11.88
CA THR A 56 -6.85 8.16 -11.16
C THR A 56 -6.41 8.55 -9.76
N ALA A 57 -5.69 7.66 -9.07
CA ALA A 57 -5.18 7.88 -7.71
C ALA A 57 -3.80 7.21 -7.56
N PRO A 58 -2.73 7.78 -8.17
CA PRO A 58 -1.40 7.18 -8.14
C PRO A 58 -0.87 7.06 -6.72
N GLY A 59 -0.29 5.89 -6.40
CA GLY A 59 0.28 5.60 -5.09
C GLY A 59 -0.75 5.49 -3.94
N ARG A 60 -2.01 5.21 -4.26
CA ARG A 60 -3.07 5.06 -3.25
C ARG A 60 -3.73 3.69 -3.37
N PHE A 61 -3.07 2.68 -2.82
CA PHE A 61 -3.53 1.28 -2.83
C PHE A 61 -3.84 0.80 -4.25
N ASN A 62 -2.93 1.03 -5.18
CA ASN A 62 -3.08 0.57 -6.56
C ASN A 62 -2.81 -0.93 -6.63
N VAL A 63 -3.76 -1.69 -7.12
CA VAL A 63 -3.70 -3.15 -7.16
C VAL A 63 -3.53 -3.63 -8.58
N PHE A 64 -2.53 -4.51 -8.77
CA PHE A 64 -2.18 -5.13 -10.04
C PHE A 64 -2.19 -6.65 -9.93
N ASP A 65 -2.41 -7.33 -11.04
CA ASP A 65 -2.08 -8.75 -11.21
C ASP A 65 -0.66 -8.86 -11.79
N TYR A 66 0.15 -9.72 -11.20
CA TYR A 66 1.49 -10.06 -11.72
C TYR A 66 1.67 -11.57 -11.72
N LYS A 67 1.49 -12.23 -12.88
CA LYS A 67 1.63 -13.68 -13.02
C LYS A 67 0.74 -14.48 -12.05
N GLY A 68 -0.47 -13.99 -11.78
CA GLY A 68 -1.40 -14.60 -10.83
C GLY A 68 -1.11 -14.29 -9.35
N ALA A 69 -0.15 -13.41 -9.05
CA ALA A 69 0.06 -12.83 -7.74
C ALA A 69 -0.59 -11.45 -7.64
N THR A 70 -1.00 -11.06 -6.43
CA THR A 70 -1.52 -9.71 -6.16
C THR A 70 -0.38 -8.78 -5.77
N LEU A 71 -0.22 -7.69 -6.53
CA LEU A 71 0.72 -6.62 -6.23
C LEU A 71 -0.04 -5.36 -5.81
N ILE A 72 0.38 -4.73 -4.72
CA ILE A 72 -0.23 -3.51 -4.20
C ILE A 72 0.86 -2.45 -4.08
N ALA A 73 0.66 -1.29 -4.70
CA ALA A 73 1.54 -0.13 -4.54
C ALA A 73 0.83 0.97 -3.75
N ASP A 74 1.49 1.46 -2.69
CA ASP A 74 0.97 2.52 -1.83
C ASP A 74 2.09 3.47 -1.36
N TYR A 75 1.76 4.73 -1.14
CA TYR A 75 2.66 5.77 -0.63
C TYR A 75 2.51 5.97 0.89
N GLY A 76 2.14 4.96 1.64
CA GLY A 76 2.01 5.04 3.10
C GLY A 76 3.38 5.18 3.78
N HIS A 77 3.55 6.19 4.67
CA HIS A 77 4.83 6.50 5.34
C HIS A 77 4.67 6.83 6.83
N ASN A 78 3.68 6.25 7.47
CA ASN A 78 3.48 6.42 8.92
C ASN A 78 2.85 5.17 9.54
N PRO A 79 2.95 4.99 10.87
CA PRO A 79 2.41 3.81 11.55
C PRO A 79 0.92 3.56 11.35
N ASP A 80 0.10 4.62 11.33
CA ASP A 80 -1.36 4.50 11.13
C ASP A 80 -1.68 3.96 9.73
N ALA A 81 -0.95 4.44 8.70
CA ALA A 81 -1.07 3.91 7.35
C ALA A 81 -0.67 2.42 7.29
N MET A 82 0.42 2.03 7.97
CA MET A 82 0.82 0.61 8.04
C MET A 82 -0.27 -0.25 8.67
N GLN A 83 -0.88 0.22 9.75
CA GLN A 83 -1.98 -0.49 10.41
C GLN A 83 -3.19 -0.66 9.47
N ALA A 84 -3.56 0.40 8.76
CA ALA A 84 -4.67 0.37 7.80
C ALA A 84 -4.38 -0.57 6.60
N LEU A 85 -3.15 -0.56 6.08
CA LEU A 85 -2.71 -1.43 5.00
C LEU A 85 -2.69 -2.91 5.44
N VAL A 86 -2.20 -3.21 6.65
CA VAL A 86 -2.25 -4.56 7.22
C VAL A 86 -3.70 -5.05 7.33
N GLN A 87 -4.60 -4.24 7.87
CA GLN A 87 -6.02 -4.60 7.95
C GLN A 87 -6.63 -4.87 6.56
N ALA A 88 -6.27 -4.08 5.56
CA ALA A 88 -6.74 -4.28 4.20
C ALA A 88 -6.24 -5.60 3.59
N VAL A 89 -4.94 -5.91 3.73
CA VAL A 89 -4.38 -7.16 3.18
C VAL A 89 -4.83 -8.39 3.97
N ASP A 90 -5.20 -8.26 5.24
CA ASP A 90 -5.76 -9.37 6.03
C ASP A 90 -7.11 -9.84 5.49
N GLY A 91 -7.88 -8.96 4.88
CA GLY A 91 -9.11 -9.29 4.15
C GLY A 91 -8.88 -9.92 2.77
N MET A 92 -7.63 -9.99 2.29
CA MET A 92 -7.28 -10.51 0.96
C MET A 92 -6.69 -11.92 1.04
N LYS A 93 -7.13 -12.81 0.15
CA LYS A 93 -6.58 -14.17 0.08
C LYS A 93 -5.15 -14.13 -0.45
N SER A 94 -4.25 -14.82 0.22
CA SER A 94 -2.86 -14.97 -0.21
C SER A 94 -2.22 -16.23 0.39
N ILE A 95 -1.31 -16.86 -0.34
CA ILE A 95 -0.52 -18.00 0.12
C ILE A 95 0.64 -17.50 0.98
N ARG A 96 1.37 -16.50 0.50
CA ARG A 96 2.50 -15.84 1.15
C ARG A 96 2.36 -14.34 0.98
N ARG A 97 2.88 -13.59 1.95
CA ARG A 97 2.88 -12.12 1.90
C ARG A 97 4.29 -11.57 2.00
N SER A 98 4.65 -10.68 1.11
CA SER A 98 5.90 -9.92 1.17
C SER A 98 5.63 -8.43 1.22
N VAL A 99 6.55 -7.67 1.81
CA VAL A 99 6.51 -6.21 1.83
C VAL A 99 7.84 -5.62 1.41
N VAL A 100 7.78 -4.57 0.60
CA VAL A 100 8.93 -3.73 0.22
C VAL A 100 8.73 -2.38 0.87
N ILE A 101 9.70 -1.92 1.65
CA ILE A 101 9.58 -0.67 2.42
C ILE A 101 10.91 0.08 2.51
N SER A 102 10.82 1.41 2.38
CA SER A 102 11.80 2.37 2.90
C SER A 102 11.14 3.25 3.97
N GLY A 103 11.94 4.01 4.69
CA GLY A 103 11.46 4.99 5.66
C GLY A 103 11.77 6.41 5.17
N ALA A 104 10.87 7.35 5.45
CA ALA A 104 11.15 8.76 5.25
C ALA A 104 12.10 9.27 6.34
N GLY A 105 13.33 9.66 5.97
CA GLY A 105 14.37 10.04 6.92
C GLY A 105 14.07 11.27 7.77
N ASP A 106 13.11 12.11 7.38
CA ASP A 106 12.61 13.26 8.16
C ASP A 106 11.61 12.86 9.26
N ARG A 107 11.30 11.58 9.41
CA ARG A 107 10.45 11.06 10.49
C ARG A 107 11.26 10.75 11.74
N ARG A 108 10.58 10.70 12.90
CA ARG A 108 11.20 10.29 14.17
C ARG A 108 11.63 8.83 14.10
N ASP A 109 12.69 8.47 14.81
CA ASP A 109 13.19 7.09 14.86
C ASP A 109 12.11 6.09 15.27
N ASP A 110 11.32 6.45 16.27
CA ASP A 110 10.23 5.58 16.76
C ASP A 110 9.15 5.35 15.70
N ASP A 111 8.81 6.37 14.91
CA ASP A 111 7.84 6.22 13.82
C ASP A 111 8.38 5.30 12.73
N ILE A 112 9.69 5.36 12.41
CA ILE A 112 10.33 4.48 11.43
C ILE A 112 10.35 3.03 11.95
N ARG A 113 10.74 2.80 13.21
CA ARG A 113 10.73 1.46 13.82
C ARG A 113 9.31 0.88 13.87
N GLN A 114 8.35 1.66 14.30
CA GLN A 114 6.98 1.22 14.47
C GLN A 114 6.33 0.75 13.17
N GLN A 115 6.69 1.33 12.03
CA GLN A 115 6.21 0.88 10.73
C GLN A 115 6.54 -0.61 10.52
N THR A 116 7.79 -1.01 10.72
CA THR A 116 8.21 -2.40 10.54
C THR A 116 7.84 -3.30 11.70
N GLU A 117 7.66 -2.79 12.92
CA GLU A 117 7.04 -3.56 14.02
C GLU A 117 5.63 -4.03 13.64
N ILE A 118 4.82 -3.16 13.03
CA ILE A 118 3.48 -3.49 12.54
C ILE A 118 3.56 -4.49 11.40
N LEU A 119 4.37 -4.20 10.38
CA LEU A 119 4.49 -5.04 9.18
C LEU A 119 5.06 -6.42 9.50
N GLY A 120 5.98 -6.52 10.45
CA GLY A 120 6.60 -7.76 10.88
C GLY A 120 5.63 -8.79 11.49
N GLN A 121 4.44 -8.36 11.90
CA GLN A 121 3.38 -9.24 12.39
C GLN A 121 2.49 -9.79 11.26
N ALA A 122 2.50 -9.16 10.07
CA ALA A 122 1.55 -9.43 9.01
C ALA A 122 2.16 -10.04 7.74
N PHE A 123 3.47 -9.86 7.51
CA PHE A 123 4.16 -10.28 6.30
C PHE A 123 5.23 -11.36 6.59
N ASP A 124 5.37 -12.31 5.67
CA ASP A 124 6.33 -13.43 5.78
C ASP A 124 7.75 -13.00 5.44
N ASP A 125 7.88 -12.07 4.46
CA ASP A 125 9.15 -11.50 3.99
C ASP A 125 9.12 -9.98 4.00
N ALA A 126 10.24 -9.37 4.31
CA ALA A 126 10.46 -7.93 4.22
C ALA A 126 11.69 -7.64 3.36
N ILE A 127 11.55 -6.73 2.40
CA ILE A 127 12.66 -6.15 1.65
C ILE A 127 12.75 -4.68 2.08
N LEU A 128 13.80 -4.35 2.81
CA LEU A 128 14.10 -3.00 3.25
C LEU A 128 14.98 -2.34 2.20
N TYR A 129 14.58 -1.16 1.71
CA TYR A 129 15.42 -0.47 0.75
C TYR A 129 15.88 0.90 1.25
N GLN A 130 17.12 1.23 0.88
CA GLN A 130 17.64 2.57 1.05
C GLN A 130 17.20 3.41 -0.14
N ASP A 131 16.46 4.47 0.13
CA ASP A 131 16.05 5.44 -0.87
C ASP A 131 17.24 6.29 -1.33
N ALA A 132 17.09 6.95 -2.49
CA ALA A 132 18.10 7.86 -3.04
C ALA A 132 18.27 9.13 -2.18
N CYS A 133 17.20 9.58 -1.53
CA CYS A 133 17.17 10.77 -0.67
C CYS A 133 17.00 10.41 0.80
N GLN A 134 18.07 10.51 1.59
CA GLN A 134 18.05 10.20 3.02
C GLN A 134 17.43 11.31 3.90
N ARG A 135 17.02 12.44 3.30
CA ARG A 135 16.37 13.56 4.00
C ARG A 135 17.09 14.02 5.28
N GLY A 136 18.42 14.10 5.18
CA GLY A 136 19.31 14.59 6.25
C GLY A 136 19.87 13.51 7.19
N ARG A 137 19.60 12.24 6.93
CA ARG A 137 20.23 11.12 7.64
C ARG A 137 21.42 10.54 6.87
N GLU A 138 22.29 9.85 7.59
CA GLU A 138 23.40 9.11 6.99
C GLU A 138 22.91 7.86 6.24
N ASP A 139 23.73 7.43 5.28
CA ASP A 139 23.46 6.20 4.54
C ASP A 139 23.36 4.99 5.47
N GLY A 140 22.31 4.18 5.28
CA GLY A 140 22.04 2.99 6.08
C GLY A 140 21.33 3.25 7.40
N GLU A 141 21.21 4.49 7.88
CA GLU A 141 20.59 4.81 9.16
C GLU A 141 19.07 4.44 9.16
N VAL A 142 18.35 4.83 8.11
CA VAL A 142 16.92 4.50 7.97
C VAL A 142 16.71 3.00 7.90
N VAL A 143 17.50 2.29 7.10
CA VAL A 143 17.42 0.83 6.96
C VAL A 143 17.72 0.13 8.29
N ALA A 144 18.67 0.65 9.08
CA ALA A 144 18.98 0.11 10.41
C ALA A 144 17.78 0.25 11.37
N LEU A 145 17.08 1.39 11.35
CA LEU A 145 15.87 1.61 12.15
C LEU A 145 14.73 0.68 11.74
N LEU A 146 14.51 0.51 10.43
CA LEU A 146 13.52 -0.44 9.91
C LEU A 146 13.84 -1.89 10.33
N ARG A 147 15.12 -2.27 10.29
CA ARG A 147 15.58 -3.59 10.77
C ARG A 147 15.34 -3.76 12.26
N GLU A 148 15.56 -2.70 13.03
CA GLU A 148 15.30 -2.72 14.48
C GLU A 148 13.84 -3.02 14.78
N GLY A 149 12.89 -2.43 14.07
CA GLY A 149 11.46 -2.72 14.22
C GLY A 149 11.09 -4.17 13.95
N LEU A 150 11.87 -4.87 13.09
CA LEU A 150 11.66 -6.29 12.80
C LEU A 150 12.26 -7.26 13.84
N LYS A 151 13.03 -6.80 14.84
CA LYS A 151 13.68 -7.68 15.84
C LYS A 151 12.70 -8.60 16.58
N HIS A 152 11.46 -8.14 16.77
CA HIS A 152 10.42 -8.89 17.48
C HIS A 152 9.29 -9.34 16.55
N ALA A 153 9.55 -9.38 15.24
CA ALA A 153 8.59 -9.86 14.26
C ALA A 153 8.23 -11.32 14.50
N LYS A 154 6.94 -11.62 14.62
CA LYS A 154 6.45 -12.99 14.80
C LYS A 154 6.32 -13.73 13.48
N ARG A 155 5.91 -13.00 12.43
CA ARG A 155 5.62 -13.58 11.13
C ARG A 155 6.78 -13.45 10.16
N THR A 156 7.45 -12.30 10.06
CA THR A 156 8.57 -12.10 9.14
C THR A 156 9.74 -13.04 9.48
N LYS A 157 10.14 -13.87 8.50
CA LYS A 157 11.24 -14.84 8.63
C LYS A 157 12.42 -14.51 7.73
N ARG A 158 12.19 -13.72 6.67
CA ARG A 158 13.22 -13.31 5.73
C ARG A 158 13.27 -11.79 5.65
N ILE A 159 14.47 -11.26 5.76
CA ILE A 159 14.73 -9.82 5.64
C ILE A 159 15.87 -9.66 4.65
N ASP A 160 15.64 -8.90 3.60
CA ASP A 160 16.66 -8.49 2.63
C ASP A 160 16.84 -6.97 2.68
N GLU A 161 18.03 -6.50 2.37
CA GLU A 161 18.38 -5.07 2.33
C GLU A 161 18.96 -4.74 0.97
N ILE A 162 18.39 -3.73 0.33
CA ILE A 162 18.73 -3.34 -1.04
C ILE A 162 18.94 -1.82 -1.10
N THR A 163 19.95 -1.39 -1.86
CA THR A 163 20.07 0.03 -2.20
C THR A 163 19.31 0.32 -3.49
N GLY A 164 18.31 1.16 -3.40
CA GLY A 164 17.49 1.63 -4.51
C GLY A 164 16.13 0.94 -4.62
N GLU A 165 15.10 1.78 -4.78
CA GLU A 165 13.69 1.38 -4.83
C GLU A 165 13.41 0.39 -5.95
N PHE A 166 13.84 0.67 -7.18
CA PHE A 166 13.54 -0.17 -8.34
C PHE A 166 14.19 -1.55 -8.26
N LYS A 167 15.38 -1.65 -7.67
CA LYS A 167 16.03 -2.95 -7.43
C LYS A 167 15.28 -3.76 -6.39
N ALA A 168 14.75 -3.10 -5.35
CA ALA A 168 13.94 -3.77 -4.34
C ALA A 168 12.62 -4.26 -4.92
N ILE A 169 11.98 -3.45 -5.78
CA ILE A 169 10.79 -3.85 -6.55
C ILE A 169 11.10 -5.06 -7.43
N ASP A 170 12.17 -5.02 -8.21
CA ASP A 170 12.56 -6.12 -9.09
C ASP A 170 12.81 -7.41 -8.30
N LEU A 171 13.52 -7.34 -7.17
CA LEU A 171 13.74 -8.49 -6.30
C LEU A 171 12.43 -9.08 -5.77
N ALA A 172 11.46 -8.23 -5.41
CA ALA A 172 10.15 -8.69 -4.98
C ALA A 172 9.43 -9.42 -6.12
N LEU A 173 9.39 -8.82 -7.33
CA LEU A 173 8.74 -9.38 -8.50
C LEU A 173 9.34 -10.72 -8.95
N GLU A 174 10.67 -10.88 -8.86
CA GLU A 174 11.36 -12.14 -9.18
C GLU A 174 10.96 -13.31 -8.27
N ARG A 175 10.58 -13.00 -7.03
CA ARG A 175 10.23 -14.01 -6.02
C ARG A 175 8.76 -14.37 -5.97
N LEU A 176 7.89 -13.52 -6.53
CA LEU A 176 6.45 -13.73 -6.48
C LEU A 176 6.03 -15.00 -7.24
N GLN A 177 5.18 -15.77 -6.59
CA GLN A 177 4.54 -16.94 -7.16
C GLN A 177 3.02 -16.71 -7.28
N PRO A 178 2.32 -17.42 -8.18
CA PRO A 178 0.87 -17.34 -8.26
C PRO A 178 0.20 -17.56 -6.91
N GLY A 179 -0.72 -16.67 -6.54
CA GLY A 179 -1.40 -16.69 -5.25
C GLY A 179 -0.70 -15.93 -4.13
N ASP A 180 0.50 -15.42 -4.34
CA ASP A 180 1.18 -14.54 -3.38
C ASP A 180 0.60 -13.12 -3.39
N LEU A 181 0.89 -12.37 -2.33
CA LEU A 181 0.60 -10.94 -2.23
C LEU A 181 1.88 -10.18 -1.88
N CYS A 182 2.17 -9.12 -2.61
CA CYS A 182 3.25 -8.18 -2.29
C CYS A 182 2.71 -6.77 -2.11
N LEU A 183 2.98 -6.18 -0.96
CA LEU A 183 2.79 -4.76 -0.71
C LEU A 183 4.10 -4.02 -0.97
N ILE A 184 4.08 -3.05 -1.87
CA ILE A 184 5.22 -2.19 -2.16
C ILE A 184 4.90 -0.78 -1.67
N LEU A 185 5.64 -0.34 -0.68
CA LEU A 185 5.58 1.04 -0.19
C LEU A 185 6.55 1.86 -1.02
N ILE A 186 5.99 2.58 -1.99
CA ILE A 186 6.73 3.35 -2.98
C ILE A 186 7.05 4.75 -2.46
N ASP A 187 8.22 5.29 -2.81
CA ASP A 187 8.61 6.68 -2.52
C ASP A 187 8.51 7.56 -3.78
N GLN A 188 9.09 7.14 -4.89
CA GLN A 188 9.03 7.82 -6.18
C GLN A 188 7.77 7.39 -6.94
N VAL A 189 6.61 7.99 -6.58
CA VAL A 189 5.28 7.47 -6.95
C VAL A 189 5.12 7.24 -8.45
N GLU A 190 5.39 8.26 -9.27
CA GLU A 190 5.16 8.18 -10.73
C GLU A 190 6.14 7.19 -11.38
N GLU A 191 7.42 7.28 -11.01
CA GLU A 191 8.48 6.45 -11.55
C GLU A 191 8.34 4.98 -11.12
N ALA A 192 7.97 4.74 -9.86
CA ALA A 192 7.74 3.39 -9.36
C ALA A 192 6.52 2.73 -10.01
N LEU A 193 5.42 3.46 -10.18
CA LEU A 193 4.25 2.95 -10.89
C LEU A 193 4.55 2.68 -12.38
N ALA A 194 5.31 3.56 -13.04
CA ALA A 194 5.76 3.33 -14.41
C ALA A 194 6.66 2.09 -14.51
N HIS A 195 7.59 1.92 -13.54
CA HIS A 195 8.46 0.74 -13.47
C HIS A 195 7.65 -0.55 -13.29
N ILE A 196 6.73 -0.59 -12.33
CA ILE A 196 5.84 -1.73 -12.08
C ILE A 196 5.02 -2.06 -13.33
N THR A 197 4.38 -1.06 -13.95
CA THR A 197 3.57 -1.26 -15.15
C THR A 197 4.37 -1.85 -16.31
N ARG A 198 5.60 -1.36 -16.52
CA ARG A 198 6.51 -1.90 -17.53
C ARG A 198 6.85 -3.37 -17.24
N ARG A 199 7.19 -3.70 -15.97
CA ARG A 199 7.52 -5.08 -15.57
C ARG A 199 6.34 -6.03 -15.77
N ILE A 200 5.12 -5.56 -15.54
CA ILE A 200 3.89 -6.34 -15.81
C ILE A 200 3.76 -6.59 -17.32
N ALA A 201 3.93 -5.57 -18.15
CA ALA A 201 3.80 -5.68 -19.60
C ALA A 201 4.87 -6.61 -20.24
N GLU A 202 6.08 -6.68 -19.67
CA GLU A 202 7.15 -7.59 -20.11
C GLU A 202 6.82 -9.08 -19.87
N THR A 203 5.81 -9.38 -19.06
CA THR A 203 5.45 -10.74 -18.65
C THR A 203 4.09 -11.21 -19.16
N ALA A 204 3.33 -10.33 -19.83
CA ALA A 204 2.04 -10.61 -20.44
C ALA A 204 2.21 -11.21 -21.82
#